data_3f396d5e2cf027711cf0df4c97ec807c
#
_entry.id   3f396d5e2cf027711cf0df4c97ec807c
#
_cell.length_a   1.000
_cell.length_b   1.000
_cell.length_c   1.000
_cell.angle_alpha   90.00
_cell.angle_beta   90.00
_cell.angle_gamma   90.00
#
_symmetry.space_group_name_H-M   'P 1'
#
loop_
_entity.id
_entity.type
_entity.pdbx_description
1 polymer ?
#
loop_
_entity_poly.entity_id
_entity_poly.type
_entity_poly.pdbx_seq_one_letter_code
_entity_poly.pdbx_strand_id
1 'polypeptide(L)'
;YKRQLLADPDQTDVVVRHLWRSIPGEDPKATLISDPVLLALPRLRRLIAENGDREIERVQFDDGEEIAISRFPEQAVDEVVSNAFIHRDWRLPGPVVVEQTYRTLKVTSPGPLPPGVTVDKLLTTTSVPRNNRLMAAMRTLGLAEESSRGFDRMWATMIRTGRDVPEVFATESHVQVVLAAQQPDTTFIKGLRKLSERYGEAVIGSVATLIVLWHLNFAPLITVATAARKTQLTALEVEELMGVLVELGLLDSVADASEWTLSGEARKLLGRGQAGDLATVSIQEWIEAKLLDGESLRSADIADQTGVSVAEAGRILRHLRSLGRAQIDPEGPPRGRGTRWIRA
;
A
#
# COMPACT_ATOMS: atom_id res chain seq x y z
N TYR A 1 22.19 26.49 -9.37
CA TYR A 1 22.57 25.54 -8.30
C TYR A 1 23.43 26.22 -7.20
N LYS A 2 24.39 27.09 -7.52
CA LYS A 2 25.17 27.83 -6.51
C LYS A 2 24.41 28.97 -5.80
N ARG A 3 23.31 29.49 -6.36
CA ARG A 3 22.56 30.61 -5.77
C ARG A 3 21.54 30.21 -4.69
N GLN A 4 21.10 28.96 -4.64
CA GLN A 4 20.20 28.46 -3.60
C GLN A 4 20.90 28.08 -2.29
N LEU A 5 22.23 28.03 -2.29
CA LEU A 5 23.07 27.74 -1.12
C LEU A 5 23.35 28.93 -0.23
N LEU A 6 22.80 30.13 -0.54
CA LEU A 6 23.17 31.37 0.13
C LEU A 6 22.06 32.06 0.93
N ALA A 7 20.95 31.40 1.16
CA ALA A 7 19.82 32.03 1.88
C ALA A 7 19.59 31.35 3.23
N ASP A 8 20.32 31.67 4.21
CA ASP A 8 20.26 31.27 5.62
C ASP A 8 21.36 30.28 6.04
N PRO A 9 22.41 30.76 6.73
CA PRO A 9 23.54 29.90 7.15
C PRO A 9 23.17 28.76 8.11
N ASP A 10 22.04 28.82 8.81
CA ASP A 10 21.65 27.85 9.84
C ASP A 10 20.71 26.73 9.34
N GLN A 11 20.13 26.82 8.13
CA GLN A 11 19.20 25.80 7.60
C GLN A 11 19.48 25.33 6.17
N THR A 12 20.47 25.86 5.48
CA THR A 12 20.60 25.77 4.01
C THR A 12 21.24 24.50 3.48
N ASP A 13 21.92 23.71 4.29
CA ASP A 13 22.71 22.57 3.81
C ASP A 13 22.08 21.22 4.06
N VAL A 14 21.00 21.14 4.82
CA VAL A 14 20.38 19.85 5.13
C VAL A 14 19.52 19.39 3.95
N VAL A 15 19.95 18.31 3.30
CA VAL A 15 19.25 17.66 2.19
C VAL A 15 18.19 16.68 2.69
N VAL A 16 18.51 15.98 3.80
CA VAL A 16 17.61 15.01 4.43
C VAL A 16 17.58 15.20 5.94
N ARG A 17 16.39 15.09 6.50
CA ARG A 17 16.16 14.92 7.94
C ARG A 17 15.57 13.55 8.17
N HIS A 18 16.32 12.64 8.77
CA HIS A 18 15.83 11.35 9.20
C HIS A 18 15.50 11.39 10.70
N LEU A 19 14.28 11.00 11.04
CA LEU A 19 13.72 10.99 12.39
C LEU A 19 13.39 9.54 12.76
N TRP A 20 14.23 8.93 13.59
CA TRP A 20 14.00 7.58 14.09
C TRP A 20 13.36 7.60 15.48
N ARG A 21 12.29 6.83 15.64
CA ARG A 21 11.60 6.67 16.92
C ARG A 21 11.39 5.18 17.21
N SER A 22 12.10 4.67 18.21
CA SER A 22 12.01 3.26 18.64
C SER A 22 10.76 2.99 19.46
N ILE A 23 10.38 3.93 20.33
CA ILE A 23 9.24 3.81 21.24
C ILE A 23 8.21 4.90 20.90
N PRO A 24 6.90 4.55 20.79
CA PRO A 24 5.86 5.55 20.63
C PRO A 24 5.84 6.55 21.79
N GLY A 25 5.77 7.84 21.47
CA GLY A 25 5.72 8.92 22.47
C GLY A 25 7.09 9.48 22.91
N GLU A 26 8.20 8.82 22.56
CA GLU A 26 9.54 9.39 22.77
C GLU A 26 9.92 10.41 21.70
N ASP A 27 10.84 11.30 22.05
CA ASP A 27 11.42 12.21 21.08
C ASP A 27 12.25 11.44 20.03
N PRO A 28 12.11 11.77 18.74
CA PRO A 28 12.84 11.06 17.72
C PRO A 28 14.33 11.39 17.76
N LYS A 29 15.16 10.38 17.54
CA LYS A 29 16.57 10.59 17.23
C LYS A 29 16.68 11.18 15.83
N ALA A 30 17.09 12.44 15.73
CA ALA A 30 17.26 13.15 14.48
C ALA A 30 18.66 12.92 13.90
N THR A 31 18.75 12.57 12.62
CA THR A 31 19.98 12.54 11.85
C THR A 31 19.82 13.48 10.66
N LEU A 32 20.71 14.46 10.57
CA LEU A 32 20.74 15.43 9.49
C LEU A 32 21.81 15.00 8.48
N ILE A 33 21.47 14.97 7.20
CA ILE A 33 22.37 14.65 6.09
C ILE A 33 22.49 15.90 5.22
N SER A 34 23.70 16.44 5.13
CA SER A 34 24.04 17.62 4.32
C SER A 34 24.92 17.26 3.11
N ASP A 35 25.10 15.97 2.86
CA ASP A 35 25.87 15.47 1.71
C ASP A 35 25.17 15.89 0.38
N PRO A 36 25.91 16.02 -0.71
CA PRO A 36 25.33 16.10 -2.04
C PRO A 36 24.34 14.96 -2.30
N VAL A 37 23.25 15.22 -3.02
CA VAL A 37 22.12 14.26 -3.22
C VAL A 37 22.57 12.84 -3.57
N LEU A 38 23.55 12.71 -4.47
CA LEU A 38 24.05 11.40 -4.93
C LEU A 38 24.79 10.61 -3.84
N LEU A 39 25.28 11.28 -2.79
CA LEU A 39 25.89 10.67 -1.61
C LEU A 39 24.87 10.54 -0.47
N ALA A 40 23.95 11.50 -0.36
CA ALA A 40 22.90 11.50 0.65
C ALA A 40 21.96 10.29 0.49
N LEU A 41 21.64 9.90 -0.74
CA LEU A 41 20.71 8.82 -1.05
C LEU A 41 21.20 7.45 -0.53
N PRO A 42 22.39 6.95 -0.87
CA PRO A 42 22.90 5.68 -0.32
C PRO A 42 23.06 5.73 1.21
N ARG A 43 23.44 6.88 1.76
CA ARG A 43 23.56 7.08 3.20
C ARG A 43 22.21 6.97 3.90
N LEU A 44 21.17 7.59 3.32
CA LEU A 44 19.79 7.49 3.85
C LEU A 44 19.27 6.06 3.80
N ARG A 45 19.46 5.33 2.69
CA ARG A 45 19.06 3.93 2.56
C ARG A 45 19.72 3.05 3.64
N ARG A 46 21.03 3.23 3.85
CA ARG A 46 21.75 2.54 4.90
C ARG A 46 21.18 2.86 6.28
N LEU A 47 20.91 4.13 6.57
CA LEU A 47 20.34 4.57 7.83
C LEU A 47 18.94 3.98 8.08
N ILE A 48 18.10 3.88 7.05
CA ILE A 48 16.80 3.23 7.13
C ILE A 48 16.98 1.73 7.44
N ALA A 49 17.90 1.06 6.76
CA ALA A 49 18.19 -0.36 6.97
C ALA A 49 18.79 -0.65 8.36
N GLU A 50 19.64 0.23 8.88
CA GLU A 50 20.25 0.10 10.23
C GLU A 50 19.21 0.26 11.35
N ASN A 51 18.18 1.08 11.16
CA ASN A 51 17.09 1.29 12.11
C ASN A 51 15.86 0.40 11.83
N GLY A 52 15.93 -0.46 10.82
CA GLY A 52 14.92 -1.47 10.50
C GLY A 52 15.50 -2.87 10.67
N ASP A 53 14.67 -3.83 11.09
CA ASP A 53 15.11 -5.21 11.13
C ASP A 53 15.24 -5.74 9.70
N ARG A 54 16.39 -6.34 9.39
CA ARG A 54 16.64 -6.94 8.08
C ARG A 54 15.81 -8.20 7.84
N GLU A 55 15.41 -8.84 8.93
CA GLU A 55 14.57 -10.03 8.90
C GLU A 55 13.59 -9.97 10.07
N ILE A 56 12.30 -9.89 9.78
CA ILE A 56 11.22 -9.98 10.77
C ILE A 56 10.44 -11.27 10.62
N GLU A 57 10.59 -11.94 9.48
CA GLU A 57 9.94 -13.19 9.15
C GLU A 57 10.78 -13.96 8.12
N ARG A 58 10.67 -15.28 8.12
CA ARG A 58 11.30 -16.16 7.14
C ARG A 58 10.25 -17.06 6.52
N VAL A 59 10.17 -17.04 5.21
CA VAL A 59 9.24 -17.87 4.45
C VAL A 59 10.01 -19.01 3.82
N GLN A 60 9.69 -20.24 4.24
CA GLN A 60 10.21 -21.47 3.63
C GLN A 60 9.18 -21.98 2.62
N PHE A 61 9.61 -22.24 1.40
CA PHE A 61 8.81 -22.79 0.32
C PHE A 61 8.89 -24.34 0.28
N ASP A 62 7.97 -24.96 -0.46
CA ASP A 62 7.85 -26.41 -0.53
C ASP A 62 9.07 -27.09 -1.21
N ASP A 63 9.81 -26.36 -2.04
CA ASP A 63 11.05 -26.79 -2.70
C ASP A 63 12.31 -26.62 -1.84
N GLY A 64 12.14 -26.12 -0.61
CA GLY A 64 13.23 -25.90 0.34
C GLY A 64 13.89 -24.52 0.20
N GLU A 65 13.52 -23.69 -0.78
CA GLU A 65 13.98 -22.31 -0.85
C GLU A 65 13.43 -21.51 0.33
N GLU A 66 14.24 -20.58 0.84
CA GLU A 66 13.86 -19.68 1.92
C GLU A 66 14.09 -18.23 1.52
N ILE A 67 13.16 -17.36 1.86
CA ILE A 67 13.33 -15.92 1.73
C ILE A 67 13.20 -15.23 3.09
N ALA A 68 14.12 -14.33 3.38
CA ALA A 68 14.01 -13.44 4.53
C ALA A 68 13.16 -12.22 4.16
N ILE A 69 12.18 -11.91 5.00
CA ILE A 69 11.32 -10.74 4.82
C ILE A 69 11.79 -9.66 5.79
N SER A 70 12.30 -8.56 5.24
CA SER A 70 12.73 -7.40 6.02
C SER A 70 11.53 -6.59 6.53
N ARG A 71 11.75 -5.74 7.53
CA ARG A 71 10.72 -4.85 8.08
C ARG A 71 10.16 -3.91 7.01
N PHE A 72 11.01 -3.30 6.21
CA PHE A 72 10.65 -2.53 5.03
C PHE A 72 11.34 -3.16 3.82
N PRO A 73 10.61 -3.60 2.78
CA PRO A 73 11.21 -4.21 1.60
C PRO A 73 12.18 -3.24 0.93
N GLU A 74 13.42 -3.69 0.68
CA GLU A 74 14.49 -2.85 0.16
C GLU A 74 14.10 -2.15 -1.15
N GLN A 75 13.50 -2.88 -2.09
CA GLN A 75 13.05 -2.30 -3.35
C GLN A 75 11.99 -1.20 -3.17
N ALA A 76 11.07 -1.36 -2.19
CA ALA A 76 10.08 -0.33 -1.91
C ALA A 76 10.72 0.91 -1.25
N VAL A 77 11.70 0.70 -0.36
CA VAL A 77 12.49 1.78 0.25
C VAL A 77 13.28 2.53 -0.82
N ASP A 78 13.95 1.80 -1.70
CA ASP A 78 14.74 2.37 -2.79
C ASP A 78 13.89 3.24 -3.71
N GLU A 79 12.70 2.77 -4.04
CA GLU A 79 11.80 3.49 -4.93
C GLU A 79 11.23 4.75 -4.25
N VAL A 80 10.73 4.64 -3.02
CA VAL A 80 10.14 5.79 -2.32
C VAL A 80 11.18 6.88 -2.05
N VAL A 81 12.41 6.49 -1.69
CA VAL A 81 13.49 7.44 -1.43
C VAL A 81 13.96 8.09 -2.72
N SER A 82 14.17 7.32 -3.80
CA SER A 82 14.55 7.85 -5.12
C SER A 82 13.51 8.84 -5.64
N ASN A 83 12.23 8.48 -5.58
CA ASN A 83 11.12 9.35 -6.01
C ASN A 83 11.06 10.65 -5.22
N ALA A 84 11.32 10.60 -3.92
CA ALA A 84 11.34 11.80 -3.09
C ALA A 84 12.39 12.82 -3.55
N PHE A 85 13.53 12.40 -4.10
CA PHE A 85 14.55 13.30 -4.64
C PHE A 85 14.27 13.69 -6.09
N ILE A 86 13.87 12.75 -6.94
CA ILE A 86 13.62 12.96 -8.37
C ILE A 86 12.47 13.94 -8.58
N HIS A 87 11.43 13.87 -7.73
CA HIS A 87 10.24 14.70 -7.85
C HIS A 87 10.21 15.91 -6.91
N ARG A 88 11.20 16.06 -6.00
CA ARG A 88 11.32 17.22 -5.12
C ARG A 88 11.34 18.51 -5.90
N ASP A 89 10.61 19.51 -5.43
CA ASP A 89 10.80 20.89 -5.92
C ASP A 89 11.96 21.57 -5.17
N TRP A 90 13.11 21.62 -5.83
CA TRP A 90 14.33 22.20 -5.27
C TRP A 90 14.29 23.72 -5.13
N ARG A 91 13.22 24.38 -5.56
CA ARG A 91 12.99 25.81 -5.35
C ARG A 91 12.36 26.08 -3.97
N LEU A 92 11.73 25.05 -3.40
CA LEU A 92 11.12 25.14 -2.08
C LEU A 92 12.16 24.86 -0.99
N PRO A 93 12.07 25.57 0.17
CA PRO A 93 12.95 25.33 1.30
C PRO A 93 12.65 23.99 1.99
N GLY A 94 13.58 23.57 2.87
CA GLY A 94 13.45 22.42 3.72
C GLY A 94 13.98 21.12 3.09
N PRO A 95 14.32 20.13 3.91
CA PRO A 95 14.85 18.84 3.50
C PRO A 95 13.74 17.87 3.03
N VAL A 96 14.13 16.76 2.40
CA VAL A 96 13.32 15.53 2.42
C VAL A 96 13.27 15.04 3.86
N VAL A 97 12.07 14.81 4.40
CA VAL A 97 11.89 14.32 5.77
C VAL A 97 11.53 12.85 5.73
N VAL A 98 12.25 12.04 6.49
CA VAL A 98 11.98 10.62 6.66
C VAL A 98 11.70 10.34 8.13
N GLU A 99 10.46 9.96 8.44
CA GLU A 99 10.05 9.55 9.76
C GLU A 99 9.95 8.02 9.79
N GLN A 100 10.77 7.40 10.59
CA GLN A 100 10.84 5.95 10.69
C GLN A 100 10.51 5.49 12.11
N THR A 101 9.65 4.49 12.19
CA THR A 101 9.33 3.72 13.41
C THR A 101 9.41 2.23 13.09
N TYR A 102 9.19 1.35 14.07
CA TYR A 102 9.01 -0.08 13.79
C TYR A 102 7.72 -0.41 13.03
N ARG A 103 6.78 0.52 12.92
CA ARG A 103 5.49 0.30 12.27
C ARG A 103 5.34 0.99 10.91
N THR A 104 6.04 2.09 10.72
CA THR A 104 5.86 2.92 9.52
C THR A 104 7.17 3.56 9.10
N LEU A 105 7.33 3.68 7.78
CA LEU A 105 8.31 4.53 7.14
C LEU A 105 7.57 5.58 6.32
N LYS A 106 7.65 6.85 6.74
CA LYS A 106 7.05 7.99 6.04
C LYS A 106 8.13 8.79 5.35
N VAL A 107 7.99 9.03 4.08
CA VAL A 107 8.91 9.86 3.29
C VAL A 107 8.15 11.04 2.74
N THR A 108 8.52 12.24 3.17
CA THR A 108 7.89 13.51 2.76
C THR A 108 8.85 14.33 1.93
N SER A 109 8.44 14.69 0.73
CA SER A 109 9.22 15.48 -0.22
C SER A 109 8.56 16.85 -0.46
N PRO A 110 9.29 17.98 -0.39
CA PRO A 110 8.76 19.31 -0.72
C PRO A 110 8.33 19.43 -2.18
N GLY A 111 7.15 19.99 -2.39
CA GLY A 111 6.53 20.25 -3.69
C GLY A 111 5.32 19.35 -3.98
N PRO A 112 4.37 19.83 -4.79
CA PRO A 112 3.18 19.07 -5.18
C PRO A 112 3.54 17.93 -6.14
N LEU A 113 2.56 17.09 -6.47
CA LEU A 113 2.68 16.18 -7.61
C LEU A 113 2.93 16.98 -8.90
N PRO A 114 3.57 16.36 -9.93
CA PRO A 114 3.71 16.99 -11.24
C PRO A 114 2.35 17.38 -11.84
N PRO A 115 2.27 18.44 -12.67
CA PRO A 115 1.03 18.83 -13.31
C PRO A 115 0.36 17.66 -14.06
N GLY A 116 -0.94 17.49 -13.84
CA GLY A 116 -1.74 16.40 -14.46
C GLY A 116 -1.63 15.05 -13.76
N VAL A 117 -0.78 14.90 -12.74
CA VAL A 117 -0.68 13.69 -11.93
C VAL A 117 -1.51 13.87 -10.66
N THR A 118 -2.36 12.89 -10.36
CA THR A 118 -3.18 12.84 -9.16
C THR A 118 -2.95 11.52 -8.43
N VAL A 119 -3.25 11.47 -7.13
CA VAL A 119 -2.99 10.28 -6.30
C VAL A 119 -3.75 9.04 -6.82
N ASP A 120 -4.93 9.24 -7.37
CA ASP A 120 -5.79 8.18 -7.94
C ASP A 120 -5.37 7.72 -9.36
N LYS A 121 -4.26 8.26 -9.90
CA LYS A 121 -3.73 7.91 -11.22
C LYS A 121 -2.22 7.61 -11.23
N LEU A 122 -1.64 7.37 -10.05
CA LEU A 122 -0.19 7.12 -9.94
C LEU A 122 0.26 5.85 -10.66
N LEU A 123 -0.59 4.81 -10.72
CA LEU A 123 -0.28 3.52 -11.36
C LEU A 123 -0.51 3.55 -12.88
N THR A 124 -1.32 4.48 -13.38
CA THR A 124 -1.67 4.58 -14.81
C THR A 124 -0.99 5.75 -15.52
N THR A 125 -0.36 6.66 -14.76
CA THR A 125 0.32 7.82 -15.32
C THR A 125 1.80 7.52 -15.54
N THR A 126 2.29 7.77 -16.75
CA THR A 126 3.74 7.71 -17.04
C THR A 126 4.48 8.72 -16.15
N SER A 127 5.54 8.25 -15.49
CA SER A 127 6.35 9.09 -14.62
C SER A 127 6.98 10.25 -15.40
N VAL A 128 6.68 11.48 -14.96
CA VAL A 128 7.31 12.69 -15.47
C VAL A 128 8.19 13.28 -14.37
N PRO A 129 9.50 13.04 -14.40
CA PRO A 129 10.40 13.51 -13.35
C PRO A 129 10.49 15.03 -13.36
N ARG A 130 10.39 15.66 -12.19
CA ARG A 130 10.62 17.11 -12.06
C ARG A 130 12.09 17.47 -12.31
N ASN A 131 13.00 16.55 -11.97
CA ASN A 131 14.45 16.75 -12.03
C ASN A 131 15.10 15.74 -13.01
N ASN A 132 14.89 15.91 -14.31
CA ASN A 132 15.39 15.01 -15.36
C ASN A 132 16.90 14.75 -15.30
N ARG A 133 17.70 15.82 -15.03
CA ARG A 133 19.17 15.67 -14.93
C ARG A 133 19.59 14.85 -13.71
N LEU A 134 18.89 15.03 -12.60
CA LEU A 134 19.16 14.24 -11.39
C LEU A 134 18.77 12.77 -11.64
N MET A 135 17.62 12.53 -12.23
CA MET A 135 17.19 11.17 -12.60
C MET A 135 18.19 10.48 -13.53
N ALA A 136 18.67 11.17 -14.57
CA ALA A 136 19.70 10.63 -15.48
C ALA A 136 20.98 10.28 -14.73
N ALA A 137 21.47 11.17 -13.85
CA ALA A 137 22.66 10.90 -13.04
C ALA A 137 22.45 9.71 -12.09
N MET A 138 21.29 9.62 -11.44
CA MET A 138 20.98 8.50 -10.54
C MET A 138 20.91 7.17 -11.30
N ARG A 139 20.35 7.14 -12.52
CA ARG A 139 20.35 5.95 -13.39
C ARG A 139 21.76 5.52 -13.78
N THR A 140 22.59 6.46 -14.23
CA THR A 140 23.99 6.17 -14.60
C THR A 140 24.78 5.57 -13.45
N LEU A 141 24.48 5.95 -12.21
CA LEU A 141 25.13 5.45 -11.01
C LEU A 141 24.43 4.20 -10.41
N GLY A 142 23.40 3.66 -11.03
CA GLY A 142 22.64 2.54 -10.50
C GLY A 142 21.84 2.87 -9.21
N LEU A 143 21.61 4.15 -8.93
CA LEU A 143 20.86 4.62 -7.77
C LEU A 143 19.35 4.71 -8.02
N ALA A 144 18.94 4.67 -9.27
CA ALA A 144 17.54 4.57 -9.70
C ALA A 144 17.47 3.68 -10.95
N GLU A 145 16.39 2.92 -11.07
CA GLU A 145 16.22 2.04 -12.23
C GLU A 145 15.62 2.77 -13.45
N GLU A 146 15.74 2.14 -14.62
CA GLU A 146 15.31 2.73 -15.89
C GLU A 146 13.79 2.77 -16.09
N SER A 147 13.02 1.99 -15.32
CA SER A 147 11.59 1.87 -15.58
C SER A 147 10.83 3.15 -15.18
N SER A 148 9.94 3.59 -16.07
CA SER A 148 9.00 4.69 -15.82
C SER A 148 7.86 4.32 -14.84
N ARG A 149 7.91 3.13 -14.23
CA ARG A 149 6.86 2.53 -13.41
C ARG A 149 7.30 2.32 -11.96
N GLY A 150 7.87 3.35 -11.35
CA GLY A 150 8.36 3.25 -9.98
C GLY A 150 7.27 2.95 -8.95
N PHE A 151 6.10 3.57 -9.08
CA PHE A 151 4.97 3.27 -8.22
C PHE A 151 4.50 1.82 -8.37
N ASP A 152 4.38 1.31 -9.60
CA ASP A 152 3.99 -0.08 -9.87
C ASP A 152 4.88 -1.05 -9.09
N ARG A 153 6.20 -0.80 -9.14
CA ARG A 153 7.18 -1.64 -8.46
C ARG A 153 7.05 -1.58 -6.95
N MET A 154 6.83 -0.39 -6.39
CA MET A 154 6.63 -0.21 -4.96
C MET A 154 5.37 -0.97 -4.49
N TRP A 155 4.25 -0.83 -5.20
CA TRP A 155 3.01 -1.57 -4.95
C TRP A 155 3.23 -3.08 -5.04
N ALA A 156 3.80 -3.55 -6.16
CA ALA A 156 4.07 -4.97 -6.36
C ALA A 156 4.96 -5.54 -5.26
N THR A 157 6.02 -4.83 -4.86
CA THR A 157 6.95 -5.27 -3.82
C THR A 157 6.25 -5.41 -2.46
N MET A 158 5.40 -4.47 -2.09
CA MET A 158 4.65 -4.53 -0.84
C MET A 158 3.70 -5.73 -0.83
N ILE A 159 2.92 -5.93 -1.89
CA ILE A 159 2.00 -7.06 -2.01
C ILE A 159 2.75 -8.40 -2.04
N ARG A 160 3.82 -8.51 -2.81
CA ARG A 160 4.64 -9.74 -2.90
C ARG A 160 5.29 -10.11 -1.56
N THR A 161 5.47 -9.15 -0.68
CA THR A 161 5.96 -9.39 0.69
C THR A 161 4.82 -9.49 1.71
N GLY A 162 3.58 -9.74 1.24
CA GLY A 162 2.41 -10.01 2.08
C GLY A 162 1.99 -8.80 2.92
N ARG A 163 2.02 -7.59 2.33
CA ARG A 163 1.68 -6.33 3.02
C ARG A 163 0.74 -5.47 2.18
N ASP A 164 0.09 -4.54 2.85
CA ASP A 164 -0.75 -3.55 2.19
C ASP A 164 0.06 -2.61 1.29
N VAL A 165 -0.61 -2.09 0.28
CA VAL A 165 -0.06 -1.11 -0.64
C VAL A 165 0.33 0.18 0.08
N PRO A 166 1.32 0.95 -0.44
CA PRO A 166 1.69 2.24 0.12
C PRO A 166 0.52 3.22 0.12
N GLU A 167 0.46 4.06 1.16
CA GLU A 167 -0.44 5.22 1.19
C GLU A 167 0.29 6.44 0.66
N VAL A 168 -0.39 7.21 -0.19
CA VAL A 168 0.16 8.45 -0.77
C VAL A 168 -0.74 9.62 -0.45
N PHE A 169 -0.16 10.66 0.12
CA PHE A 169 -0.82 11.92 0.39
C PHE A 169 -0.11 13.03 -0.38
N ALA A 170 -0.87 13.86 -1.06
CA ALA A 170 -0.32 14.98 -1.82
C ALA A 170 -1.09 16.27 -1.50
N THR A 171 -0.32 17.35 -1.34
CA THR A 171 -0.82 18.70 -1.14
C THR A 171 -0.10 19.64 -2.10
N GLU A 172 -0.46 20.92 -2.10
CA GLU A 172 0.26 21.95 -2.86
C GLU A 172 1.70 22.18 -2.36
N SER A 173 2.04 21.75 -1.15
CA SER A 173 3.34 21.98 -0.53
C SER A 173 4.23 20.75 -0.45
N HIS A 174 3.69 19.56 -0.46
CA HIS A 174 4.46 18.31 -0.29
C HIS A 174 3.73 17.08 -0.78
N VAL A 175 4.51 16.04 -1.07
CA VAL A 175 4.05 14.67 -1.28
C VAL A 175 4.62 13.80 -0.18
N GLN A 176 3.77 13.01 0.46
CA GLN A 176 4.14 12.03 1.49
C GLN A 176 3.74 10.62 1.04
N VAL A 177 4.66 9.68 1.18
CA VAL A 177 4.42 8.25 0.97
C VAL A 177 4.68 7.51 2.27
N VAL A 178 3.77 6.62 2.63
CA VAL A 178 3.82 5.82 3.86
C VAL A 178 3.89 4.34 3.52
N LEU A 179 4.93 3.68 3.97
CA LEU A 179 5.06 2.22 3.94
C LEU A 179 4.74 1.68 5.34
N ALA A 180 3.77 0.78 5.43
CA ALA A 180 3.42 0.13 6.68
C ALA A 180 4.24 -1.16 6.88
N ALA A 181 4.86 -1.31 8.05
CA ALA A 181 5.57 -2.52 8.45
C ALA A 181 4.62 -3.50 9.17
N GLN A 182 3.61 -3.95 8.47
CA GLN A 182 2.71 -5.00 8.97
C GLN A 182 3.44 -6.35 9.04
N GLN A 183 2.91 -7.27 9.85
CA GLN A 183 3.36 -8.65 9.83
C GLN A 183 3.07 -9.25 8.44
N PRO A 184 4.07 -9.83 7.77
CA PRO A 184 3.87 -10.42 6.45
C PRO A 184 2.83 -11.55 6.45
N ASP A 185 1.93 -11.58 5.49
CA ASP A 185 1.07 -12.74 5.25
C ASP A 185 1.86 -13.83 4.52
N THR A 186 2.52 -14.70 5.31
CA THR A 186 3.38 -15.78 4.78
C THR A 186 2.58 -16.81 3.98
N THR A 187 1.30 -17.01 4.30
CA THR A 187 0.40 -17.89 3.55
C THR A 187 0.14 -17.33 2.16
N PHE A 188 -0.15 -16.05 2.07
CA PHE A 188 -0.32 -15.36 0.79
C PHE A 188 0.96 -15.40 -0.06
N ILE A 189 2.13 -15.15 0.54
CA ILE A 189 3.43 -15.19 -0.17
C ILE A 189 3.65 -16.57 -0.80
N LYS A 190 3.44 -17.65 -0.04
CA LYS A 190 3.55 -19.04 -0.53
C LYS A 190 2.53 -19.33 -1.63
N GLY A 191 1.30 -18.89 -1.41
CA GLY A 191 0.21 -19.05 -2.39
C GLY A 191 0.46 -18.29 -3.69
N LEU A 192 0.99 -17.08 -3.60
CA LEU A 192 1.33 -16.27 -4.77
C LEU A 192 2.39 -16.95 -5.65
N ARG A 193 3.39 -17.59 -5.06
CA ARG A 193 4.36 -18.40 -5.79
C ARG A 193 3.68 -19.55 -6.55
N LYS A 194 2.80 -20.30 -5.87
CA LYS A 194 2.05 -21.41 -6.50
C LYS A 194 1.15 -20.92 -7.63
N LEU A 195 0.55 -19.73 -7.47
CA LEU A 195 -0.22 -19.09 -8.55
C LEU A 195 0.69 -18.72 -9.72
N SER A 196 1.88 -18.15 -9.46
CA SER A 196 2.84 -17.83 -10.54
C SER A 196 3.32 -19.08 -11.28
N GLU A 197 3.56 -20.17 -10.59
CA GLU A 197 3.91 -21.45 -11.20
C GLU A 197 2.76 -22.02 -12.06
N ARG A 198 1.51 -21.85 -11.62
CA ARG A 198 0.33 -22.38 -12.31
C ARG A 198 -0.15 -21.55 -13.48
N TYR A 199 -0.18 -20.20 -13.31
CA TYR A 199 -0.77 -19.27 -14.29
C TYR A 199 0.27 -18.44 -15.04
N GLY A 200 1.53 -18.50 -14.64
CA GLY A 200 2.63 -17.76 -15.24
C GLY A 200 2.89 -16.41 -14.57
N GLU A 201 4.18 -16.09 -14.42
CA GLU A 201 4.63 -14.84 -13.79
C GLU A 201 4.18 -13.59 -14.56
N ALA A 202 4.01 -13.67 -15.87
CA ALA A 202 3.54 -12.53 -16.67
C ALA A 202 2.11 -12.10 -16.29
N VAL A 203 1.26 -13.05 -15.88
CA VAL A 203 -0.12 -12.78 -15.44
C VAL A 203 -0.14 -12.34 -13.98
N ILE A 204 0.45 -13.15 -13.11
CA ILE A 204 0.41 -12.94 -11.66
C ILE A 204 1.25 -11.73 -11.26
N GLY A 205 2.34 -11.46 -11.95
CA GLY A 205 3.27 -10.35 -11.68
C GLY A 205 2.77 -8.97 -12.07
N SER A 206 1.67 -8.88 -12.82
CA SER A 206 1.05 -7.59 -13.12
C SER A 206 0.54 -6.91 -11.84
N VAL A 207 0.83 -5.62 -11.68
CA VAL A 207 0.43 -4.86 -10.48
C VAL A 207 -1.07 -4.90 -10.27
N ALA A 208 -1.85 -4.78 -11.36
CA ALA A 208 -3.31 -4.83 -11.28
C ALA A 208 -3.79 -6.20 -10.79
N THR A 209 -3.21 -7.30 -11.31
CA THR A 209 -3.52 -8.66 -10.84
C THR A 209 -3.14 -8.84 -9.37
N LEU A 210 -1.96 -8.38 -8.95
CA LEU A 210 -1.52 -8.44 -7.56
C LEU A 210 -2.47 -7.70 -6.62
N ILE A 211 -2.94 -6.51 -7.00
CA ILE A 211 -3.92 -5.74 -6.23
C ILE A 211 -5.26 -6.48 -6.11
N VAL A 212 -5.73 -7.09 -7.20
CA VAL A 212 -6.95 -7.90 -7.20
C VAL A 212 -6.80 -9.11 -6.28
N LEU A 213 -5.71 -9.86 -6.40
CA LEU A 213 -5.43 -11.02 -5.56
C LEU A 213 -5.28 -10.65 -4.08
N TRP A 214 -4.58 -9.56 -3.79
CA TRP A 214 -4.44 -9.05 -2.43
C TRP A 214 -5.80 -8.67 -1.82
N HIS A 215 -6.66 -8.01 -2.60
CA HIS A 215 -8.01 -7.71 -2.16
C HIS A 215 -8.81 -8.99 -1.89
N LEU A 216 -8.82 -9.93 -2.84
CA LEU A 216 -9.56 -11.20 -2.72
C LEU A 216 -8.95 -12.17 -1.70
N ASN A 217 -7.75 -11.91 -1.21
CA ASN A 217 -7.16 -12.63 -0.08
C ASN A 217 -7.95 -12.38 1.21
N PHE A 218 -8.60 -11.23 1.34
CA PHE A 218 -9.35 -10.81 2.53
C PHE A 218 -10.85 -10.58 2.28
N ALA A 219 -11.23 -10.37 1.04
CA ALA A 219 -12.61 -10.12 0.65
C ALA A 219 -13.17 -11.28 -0.18
N PRO A 220 -14.46 -11.64 -0.01
CA PRO A 220 -15.06 -12.76 -0.74
C PRO A 220 -15.22 -12.45 -2.23
N LEU A 221 -15.37 -11.19 -2.60
CA LEU A 221 -15.58 -10.74 -3.98
C LEU A 221 -14.96 -9.36 -4.21
N ILE A 222 -14.84 -9.00 -5.48
CA ILE A 222 -14.45 -7.68 -5.93
C ILE A 222 -15.43 -7.19 -7.01
N THR A 223 -15.87 -5.94 -6.91
CA THR A 223 -16.74 -5.28 -7.91
C THR A 223 -15.90 -4.46 -8.88
N VAL A 224 -16.46 -4.10 -10.05
CA VAL A 224 -15.83 -3.17 -11.01
C VAL A 224 -15.38 -1.88 -10.30
N ALA A 225 -16.24 -1.28 -9.51
CA ALA A 225 -15.93 -0.02 -8.83
C ALA A 225 -14.77 -0.15 -7.85
N THR A 226 -14.74 -1.25 -7.07
CA THR A 226 -13.64 -1.50 -6.12
C THR A 226 -12.33 -1.80 -6.85
N ALA A 227 -12.37 -2.60 -7.90
CA ALA A 227 -11.19 -2.90 -8.72
C ALA A 227 -10.64 -1.63 -9.38
N ALA A 228 -11.50 -0.82 -10.03
CA ALA A 228 -11.11 0.43 -10.67
C ALA A 228 -10.43 1.40 -9.68
N ARG A 229 -11.02 1.58 -8.52
CA ARG A 229 -10.45 2.44 -7.47
C ARG A 229 -9.08 1.93 -6.97
N LYS A 230 -8.93 0.62 -6.74
CA LYS A 230 -7.70 0.03 -6.21
C LYS A 230 -6.58 -0.07 -7.25
N THR A 231 -6.90 -0.46 -8.48
CA THR A 231 -5.94 -0.60 -9.58
C THR A 231 -5.68 0.71 -10.33
N GLN A 232 -6.53 1.71 -10.11
CA GLN A 232 -6.54 3.00 -10.82
C GLN A 232 -6.82 2.85 -12.33
N LEU A 233 -7.32 1.71 -12.76
CA LEU A 233 -7.78 1.44 -14.12
C LEU A 233 -9.18 2.03 -14.35
N THR A 234 -9.54 2.27 -15.60
CA THR A 234 -10.92 2.58 -15.98
C THR A 234 -11.82 1.35 -15.81
N ALA A 235 -13.13 1.55 -15.75
CA ALA A 235 -14.09 0.44 -15.64
C ALA A 235 -13.93 -0.57 -16.81
N LEU A 236 -13.71 -0.07 -18.03
CA LEU A 236 -13.51 -0.92 -19.21
C LEU A 236 -12.22 -1.76 -19.10
N GLU A 237 -11.10 -1.15 -18.71
CA GLU A 237 -9.84 -1.87 -18.51
C GLU A 237 -9.95 -2.90 -17.37
N VAL A 238 -10.75 -2.62 -16.34
CA VAL A 238 -11.04 -3.60 -15.29
C VAL A 238 -11.83 -4.78 -15.85
N GLU A 239 -12.88 -4.54 -16.62
CA GLU A 239 -13.69 -5.60 -17.22
C GLU A 239 -12.84 -6.48 -18.16
N GLU A 240 -11.95 -5.87 -18.96
CA GLU A 240 -10.99 -6.59 -19.80
C GLU A 240 -10.02 -7.44 -18.96
N LEU A 241 -9.43 -6.86 -17.92
CA LEU A 241 -8.54 -7.59 -17.01
C LEU A 241 -9.25 -8.78 -16.36
N MET A 242 -10.44 -8.55 -15.80
CA MET A 242 -11.21 -9.61 -15.14
C MET A 242 -11.64 -10.70 -16.12
N GLY A 243 -12.01 -10.32 -17.35
CA GLY A 243 -12.30 -11.28 -18.41
C GLY A 243 -11.13 -12.23 -18.67
N VAL A 244 -9.92 -11.69 -18.81
CA VAL A 244 -8.70 -12.49 -18.98
C VAL A 244 -8.45 -13.41 -17.77
N LEU A 245 -8.62 -12.90 -16.55
CA LEU A 245 -8.40 -13.70 -15.32
C LEU A 245 -9.44 -14.81 -15.16
N VAL A 246 -10.68 -14.59 -15.63
CA VAL A 246 -11.73 -15.63 -15.69
C VAL A 246 -11.43 -16.68 -16.76
N GLU A 247 -11.03 -16.27 -17.96
CA GLU A 247 -10.64 -17.20 -19.03
C GLU A 247 -9.47 -18.11 -18.62
N LEU A 248 -8.53 -17.58 -17.84
CA LEU A 248 -7.43 -18.35 -17.27
C LEU A 248 -7.84 -19.27 -16.10
N GLY A 249 -9.08 -19.14 -15.60
CA GLY A 249 -9.56 -19.90 -14.45
C GLY A 249 -8.98 -19.44 -13.11
N LEU A 250 -8.45 -18.23 -13.04
CA LEU A 250 -7.98 -17.62 -11.79
C LEU A 250 -9.14 -17.05 -10.98
N LEU A 251 -10.13 -16.49 -11.65
CA LEU A 251 -11.33 -15.93 -11.06
C LEU A 251 -12.59 -16.64 -11.59
N ASP A 252 -13.66 -16.61 -10.80
CA ASP A 252 -15.01 -16.96 -11.20
C ASP A 252 -15.87 -15.69 -11.21
N SER A 253 -16.73 -15.54 -12.23
CA SER A 253 -17.73 -14.47 -12.30
C SER A 253 -18.89 -14.82 -11.39
N VAL A 254 -19.36 -13.84 -10.58
CA VAL A 254 -20.53 -13.94 -9.71
C VAL A 254 -21.60 -13.03 -10.29
N ALA A 255 -22.86 -13.46 -10.33
CA ALA A 255 -24.03 -12.74 -10.82
C ALA A 255 -23.74 -11.60 -11.85
N ASP A 256 -24.36 -11.64 -13.02
CA ASP A 256 -24.36 -10.60 -14.06
C ASP A 256 -22.98 -10.02 -14.52
N ALA A 257 -21.87 -10.75 -14.30
CA ALA A 257 -20.53 -10.43 -14.76
C ALA A 257 -19.92 -9.09 -14.28
N SER A 258 -20.47 -8.49 -13.22
CA SER A 258 -19.93 -7.26 -12.62
C SER A 258 -19.21 -7.47 -11.28
N GLU A 259 -19.15 -8.73 -10.82
CA GLU A 259 -18.50 -9.15 -9.58
C GLU A 259 -17.69 -10.44 -9.79
N TRP A 260 -16.54 -10.54 -9.14
CA TRP A 260 -15.64 -11.68 -9.28
C TRP A 260 -15.16 -12.17 -7.93
N THR A 261 -14.89 -13.46 -7.86
CA THR A 261 -14.29 -14.13 -6.71
C THR A 261 -13.10 -14.98 -7.17
N LEU A 262 -12.24 -15.39 -6.23
CA LEU A 262 -11.21 -16.38 -6.55
C LEU A 262 -11.87 -17.69 -6.97
N SER A 263 -11.36 -18.32 -8.03
CA SER A 263 -11.78 -19.68 -8.38
C SER A 263 -11.43 -20.65 -7.25
N GLY A 264 -12.10 -21.79 -7.21
CA GLY A 264 -11.83 -22.82 -6.21
C GLY A 264 -10.37 -23.29 -6.22
N GLU A 265 -9.75 -23.40 -7.41
CA GLU A 265 -8.33 -23.73 -7.56
C GLU A 265 -7.42 -22.62 -7.02
N ALA A 266 -7.64 -21.38 -7.42
CA ALA A 266 -6.84 -20.24 -6.98
C ALA A 266 -6.92 -20.04 -5.46
N ARG A 267 -8.10 -20.20 -4.88
CA ARG A 267 -8.33 -20.13 -3.44
C ARG A 267 -7.54 -21.20 -2.68
N LYS A 268 -7.54 -22.43 -3.19
CA LYS A 268 -6.77 -23.53 -2.62
C LYS A 268 -5.27 -23.27 -2.71
N LEU A 269 -4.78 -22.75 -3.84
CA LEU A 269 -3.36 -22.42 -4.03
C LEU A 269 -2.91 -21.29 -3.10
N LEU A 270 -3.76 -20.30 -2.84
CA LEU A 270 -3.51 -19.24 -1.85
C LEU A 270 -3.58 -19.73 -0.39
N GLY A 271 -3.85 -21.03 -0.15
CA GLY A 271 -3.93 -21.57 1.19
C GLY A 271 -5.18 -21.12 1.96
N ARG A 272 -6.21 -20.66 1.24
CA ARG A 272 -7.49 -20.24 1.84
C ARG A 272 -8.45 -21.41 1.82
N GLY A 273 -8.94 -21.82 3.00
CA GLY A 273 -9.93 -22.89 3.15
C GLY A 273 -11.25 -22.60 2.45
N GLN A 274 -12.23 -23.50 2.58
CA GLN A 274 -13.57 -23.25 2.04
C GLN A 274 -14.21 -22.01 2.66
N ALA A 275 -15.11 -21.37 1.94
CA ALA A 275 -15.72 -20.07 2.21
C ALA A 275 -16.20 -19.80 3.67
N GLY A 276 -16.27 -20.82 4.54
CA GLY A 276 -16.66 -20.67 5.94
C GLY A 276 -15.63 -19.98 6.85
N ASP A 277 -14.32 -20.18 6.59
CA ASP A 277 -13.26 -19.58 7.43
C ASP A 277 -12.92 -18.14 7.01
N LEU A 278 -13.21 -17.77 5.76
CA LEU A 278 -13.02 -16.42 5.23
C LEU A 278 -14.10 -15.42 5.70
N ALA A 279 -15.25 -15.93 6.13
CA ALA A 279 -16.42 -15.10 6.40
C ALA A 279 -16.17 -14.03 7.48
N THR A 280 -15.35 -14.32 8.49
CA THR A 280 -15.21 -13.41 9.63
C THR A 280 -14.21 -12.28 9.39
N VAL A 281 -13.07 -12.58 8.75
CA VAL A 281 -12.03 -11.56 8.46
C VAL A 281 -12.47 -10.67 7.30
N SER A 282 -13.05 -11.27 6.24
CA SER A 282 -13.53 -10.53 5.07
C SER A 282 -14.72 -9.61 5.36
N ILE A 283 -15.60 -9.99 6.28
CA ILE A 283 -16.73 -9.16 6.69
C ILE A 283 -16.28 -7.94 7.47
N GLN A 284 -15.27 -8.08 8.32
CA GLN A 284 -14.69 -6.94 9.02
C GLN A 284 -14.13 -5.92 8.04
N GLU A 285 -13.35 -6.34 7.06
CA GLU A 285 -12.78 -5.45 6.05
C GLU A 285 -13.83 -4.85 5.12
N TRP A 286 -14.84 -5.65 4.76
CA TRP A 286 -15.98 -5.14 4.00
C TRP A 286 -16.71 -4.03 4.78
N ILE A 287 -16.94 -4.21 6.08
CA ILE A 287 -17.53 -3.19 6.96
C ILE A 287 -16.62 -1.94 7.00
N GLU A 288 -15.32 -2.13 7.20
CA GLU A 288 -14.36 -1.01 7.23
C GLU A 288 -14.36 -0.23 5.91
N ALA A 289 -14.38 -0.92 4.76
CA ALA A 289 -14.44 -0.30 3.46
C ALA A 289 -15.72 0.54 3.29
N LYS A 290 -16.88 -0.01 3.65
CA LYS A 290 -18.16 0.70 3.61
C LYS A 290 -18.18 1.95 4.50
N LEU A 291 -17.61 1.84 5.70
CA LEU A 291 -17.51 2.98 6.62
C LEU A 291 -16.51 4.03 6.10
N LEU A 292 -15.44 3.60 5.42
CA LEU A 292 -14.48 4.49 4.77
C LEU A 292 -15.10 5.26 3.60
N ASP A 293 -16.00 4.62 2.86
CA ASP A 293 -16.78 5.24 1.76
C ASP A 293 -17.88 6.21 2.27
N GLY A 294 -17.99 6.38 3.61
CA GLY A 294 -18.94 7.29 4.23
C GLY A 294 -20.34 6.70 4.42
N GLU A 295 -20.51 5.40 4.19
CA GLU A 295 -21.80 4.73 4.43
C GLU A 295 -22.06 4.57 5.93
N SER A 296 -23.31 4.68 6.34
CA SER A 296 -23.76 4.30 7.68
C SER A 296 -24.35 2.91 7.66
N LEU A 297 -23.87 2.01 8.52
CA LEU A 297 -24.25 0.60 8.53
C LEU A 297 -25.02 0.23 9.81
N ARG A 298 -26.06 -0.59 9.66
CA ARG A 298 -26.72 -1.29 10.79
C ARG A 298 -26.28 -2.75 10.79
N SER A 299 -26.27 -3.38 11.97
CA SER A 299 -25.95 -4.82 12.06
C SER A 299 -26.90 -5.70 11.23
N ALA A 300 -28.14 -5.25 11.01
CA ALA A 300 -29.11 -5.95 10.15
C ALA A 300 -28.72 -5.84 8.66
N ASP A 301 -28.31 -4.66 8.21
CA ASP A 301 -27.88 -4.44 6.80
C ASP A 301 -26.65 -5.28 6.47
N ILE A 302 -25.72 -5.39 7.42
CA ILE A 302 -24.53 -6.25 7.28
C ILE A 302 -24.95 -7.72 7.19
N ALA A 303 -25.86 -8.17 8.07
CA ALA A 303 -26.36 -9.54 8.07
C ALA A 303 -27.04 -9.90 6.74
N ASP A 304 -27.88 -9.00 6.22
CA ASP A 304 -28.59 -9.21 4.94
C ASP A 304 -27.63 -9.26 3.74
N GLN A 305 -26.55 -8.48 3.75
CA GLN A 305 -25.61 -8.39 2.63
C GLN A 305 -24.49 -9.44 2.69
N THR A 306 -24.15 -9.94 3.88
CA THR A 306 -23.00 -10.85 4.06
C THR A 306 -23.37 -12.27 4.48
N GLY A 307 -24.66 -12.50 4.84
CA GLY A 307 -25.13 -13.79 5.31
C GLY A 307 -24.73 -14.16 6.74
N VAL A 308 -24.03 -13.28 7.48
CA VAL A 308 -23.74 -13.52 8.91
C VAL A 308 -24.94 -13.21 9.79
N SER A 309 -24.91 -13.71 11.02
CA SER A 309 -25.96 -13.36 11.98
C SER A 309 -25.83 -11.88 12.43
N VAL A 310 -26.98 -11.26 12.74
CA VAL A 310 -27.01 -9.89 13.30
C VAL A 310 -26.15 -9.74 14.54
N ALA A 311 -26.05 -10.81 15.36
CA ALA A 311 -25.22 -10.84 16.57
C ALA A 311 -23.73 -10.80 16.24
N GLU A 312 -23.31 -11.48 15.18
CA GLU A 312 -21.95 -11.51 14.66
C GLU A 312 -21.55 -10.15 14.07
N ALA A 313 -22.38 -9.61 13.18
CA ALA A 313 -22.21 -8.25 12.66
C ALA A 313 -22.06 -7.23 13.78
N GLY A 314 -22.87 -7.34 14.83
CA GLY A 314 -22.78 -6.48 16.01
C GLY A 314 -21.47 -6.69 16.82
N ARG A 315 -20.92 -7.91 16.85
CA ARG A 315 -19.59 -8.16 17.48
C ARG A 315 -18.47 -7.47 16.70
N ILE A 316 -18.46 -7.61 15.39
CA ILE A 316 -17.45 -7.00 14.52
C ILE A 316 -17.48 -5.48 14.66
N LEU A 317 -18.65 -4.84 14.59
CA LEU A 317 -18.78 -3.39 14.76
C LEU A 317 -18.27 -2.90 16.14
N ARG A 318 -18.56 -3.63 17.21
CA ARG A 318 -18.02 -3.31 18.54
C ARG A 318 -16.49 -3.49 18.61
N HIS A 319 -15.96 -4.49 17.93
CA HIS A 319 -14.50 -4.68 17.81
C HIS A 319 -13.88 -3.52 17.05
N LEU A 320 -14.43 -3.12 15.91
CA LEU A 320 -13.97 -1.95 15.16
C LEU A 320 -14.03 -0.65 15.99
N ARG A 321 -15.05 -0.52 16.83
CA ARG A 321 -15.11 0.61 17.77
C ARG A 321 -13.97 0.58 18.78
N SER A 322 -13.64 -0.58 19.33
CA SER A 322 -12.52 -0.72 20.29
C SER A 322 -11.16 -0.39 19.63
N LEU A 323 -11.06 -0.52 18.30
CA LEU A 323 -9.90 -0.14 17.51
C LEU A 323 -9.91 1.33 17.05
N GLY A 324 -10.97 2.10 17.37
CA GLY A 324 -11.12 3.49 16.92
C GLY A 324 -11.42 3.63 15.43
N ARG A 325 -11.93 2.57 14.78
CA ARG A 325 -12.24 2.55 13.34
C ARG A 325 -13.71 2.75 13.01
N ALA A 326 -14.58 2.53 14.00
CA ALA A 326 -16.03 2.75 13.89
C ALA A 326 -16.56 3.45 15.14
N GLN A 327 -17.63 4.22 14.99
CA GLN A 327 -18.36 4.83 16.09
C GLN A 327 -19.86 4.75 15.83
N ILE A 328 -20.64 4.91 16.89
CA ILE A 328 -22.09 5.01 16.74
C ILE A 328 -22.39 6.42 16.19
N ASP A 329 -23.26 6.47 15.19
CA ASP A 329 -23.76 7.72 14.63
C ASP A 329 -24.42 8.57 15.73
N PRO A 330 -23.87 9.77 16.02
CA PRO A 330 -24.43 10.64 17.08
C PRO A 330 -25.83 11.16 16.76
N GLU A 331 -26.24 11.16 15.48
CA GLU A 331 -27.57 11.58 15.05
C GLU A 331 -28.59 10.45 15.08
N GLY A 332 -28.14 9.21 15.38
CA GLY A 332 -28.98 8.01 15.44
C GLY A 332 -29.25 7.50 16.86
N PRO A 333 -30.12 6.48 16.99
CA PRO A 333 -30.37 5.87 18.29
C PRO A 333 -29.09 5.18 18.84
N PRO A 334 -28.68 5.46 20.09
CA PRO A 334 -27.43 4.94 20.65
C PRO A 334 -27.45 3.43 20.92
N ARG A 335 -28.63 2.81 20.95
CA ARG A 335 -28.83 1.36 21.20
C ARG A 335 -30.05 0.82 20.47
N GLY A 336 -30.05 -0.48 20.15
CA GLY A 336 -31.20 -1.20 19.59
C GLY A 336 -31.06 -1.46 18.09
N ARG A 337 -32.14 -1.96 17.48
CA ARG A 337 -32.20 -2.39 16.07
C ARG A 337 -31.95 -1.26 15.06
N GLY A 338 -32.14 0.00 15.47
CA GLY A 338 -31.92 1.18 14.64
C GLY A 338 -30.53 1.81 14.75
N THR A 339 -29.64 1.28 15.61
CA THR A 339 -28.29 1.84 15.80
C THR A 339 -27.51 1.78 14.49
N ARG A 340 -27.03 2.96 14.06
CA ARG A 340 -26.18 3.12 12.89
C ARG A 340 -24.73 3.30 13.33
N TRP A 341 -23.86 2.80 12.50
CA TRP A 341 -22.43 2.90 12.70
C TRP A 341 -21.80 3.65 11.53
N ILE A 342 -20.92 4.56 11.85
CA ILE A 342 -20.17 5.40 10.91
C ILE A 342 -18.69 5.26 11.19
N ARG A 343 -17.85 5.77 10.31
CA ARG A 343 -16.42 5.89 10.53
C ARG A 343 -16.14 6.72 11.79
N ALA A 344 -15.16 6.31 12.61
CA ALA A 344 -14.71 7.05 13.77
C ALA A 344 -13.76 8.20 13.40
#